data_4b527ecfdaf7cf4213f367263f8e7302
#
_entry.id   4b527ecfdaf7cf4213f367263f8e7302
#
_cell.length_a   1.000
_cell.length_b   1.000
_cell.length_c   1.000
_cell.angle_alpha   90.00
_cell.angle_beta   90.00
_cell.angle_gamma   90.00
#
_symmetry.space_group_name_H-M   'P 1'
#
loop_
_entity.id
_entity.type
_entity.pdbx_description
1 polymer ?
#
loop_
_entity_poly.entity_id
_entity_poly.type
_entity_poly.pdbx_seq_one_letter_code
_entity_poly.pdbx_strand_id
1 'polypeptide(L)'
;MAKCKLLAFLLCERASAAPEPDNKVTLHNLFDRMVLPRNPEKTELIFTYYKIVAEAPCTVALTVIDPQQRELPGNWRHPIKQTGPIQGVWALHTGLFREPGRYRLELREESEGLEPHTLASTRLIVELEGK
;
A
#
# COMPACT_ATOMS: atom_id res chain seq x y z
N MET A 1 0.43 -9.26 -20.61
CA MET A 1 1.06 -10.28 -19.78
C MET A 1 1.65 -9.67 -18.54
N ALA A 2 1.35 -10.21 -17.38
CA ALA A 2 1.89 -9.68 -16.12
C ALA A 2 3.38 -9.98 -16.01
N LYS A 3 4.14 -8.97 -15.57
CA LYS A 3 5.58 -9.10 -15.36
C LYS A 3 5.94 -9.43 -13.91
N CYS A 4 4.94 -9.39 -13.02
CA CYS A 4 5.14 -9.60 -11.60
C CYS A 4 4.13 -10.61 -11.07
N LYS A 5 4.58 -11.41 -10.11
CA LYS A 5 3.72 -12.30 -9.35
C LYS A 5 3.61 -11.80 -7.93
N LEU A 6 2.39 -11.73 -7.42
CA LEU A 6 2.15 -11.30 -6.05
C LEU A 6 2.51 -12.40 -5.07
N LEU A 7 3.23 -12.04 -4.01
CA LEU A 7 3.46 -12.91 -2.86
C LEU A 7 2.75 -12.39 -1.61
N ALA A 8 2.71 -11.07 -1.40
CA ALA A 8 2.02 -10.48 -0.25
C ALA A 8 1.68 -9.02 -0.50
N PHE A 9 0.57 -8.58 0.08
CA PHE A 9 0.16 -7.17 0.10
C PHE A 9 -0.64 -6.94 1.37
N LEU A 10 -0.08 -6.16 2.31
CA LEU A 10 -0.61 -6.05 3.67
C LEU A 10 -0.54 -4.62 4.18
N LEU A 11 -1.49 -4.27 5.06
CA LEU A 11 -1.48 -3.03 5.82
C LEU A 11 -0.96 -3.31 7.22
N CYS A 12 -0.13 -2.41 7.75
CA CYS A 12 0.38 -2.55 9.11
C CYS A 12 0.63 -1.18 9.74
N GLU A 13 0.70 -1.16 11.08
CA GLU A 13 0.99 0.07 11.80
C GLU A 13 2.44 0.48 11.68
N ARG A 14 3.35 -0.48 11.57
CA ARG A 14 4.77 -0.23 11.43
C ARG A 14 5.45 -1.34 10.64
N ALA A 15 6.47 -0.95 9.91
CA ALA A 15 7.35 -1.89 9.24
C ALA A 15 8.79 -1.55 9.56
N SER A 16 9.61 -2.55 9.82
CA SER A 16 11.03 -2.36 10.07
C SER A 16 11.85 -3.39 9.31
N ALA A 17 12.99 -2.97 8.81
CA ALA A 17 13.87 -3.83 8.03
C ALA A 17 15.10 -4.18 8.85
N ALA A 18 15.52 -5.44 8.77
CA ALA A 18 16.77 -5.86 9.37
C ALA A 18 17.95 -5.31 8.55
N PRO A 19 19.11 -5.08 9.19
CA PRO A 19 20.29 -4.68 8.44
C PRO A 19 20.71 -5.70 7.40
N GLU A 20 21.37 -5.22 6.36
CA GLU A 20 21.99 -6.09 5.39
C GLU A 20 22.94 -7.10 6.06
N PRO A 21 23.08 -8.33 5.59
CA PRO A 21 22.51 -8.87 4.34
C PRO A 21 21.18 -9.58 4.48
N ASP A 22 20.58 -9.58 5.66
CA ASP A 22 19.40 -10.42 5.91
C ASP A 22 18.16 -10.00 5.14
N ASN A 23 18.00 -8.69 4.90
CA ASN A 23 16.86 -8.12 4.16
C ASN A 23 15.49 -8.57 4.66
N LYS A 24 15.40 -8.87 5.95
CA LYS A 24 14.15 -9.28 6.56
C LYS A 24 13.33 -8.06 6.93
N VAL A 25 12.02 -8.14 6.68
CA VAL A 25 11.08 -7.09 7.06
C VAL A 25 10.16 -7.64 8.12
N THR A 26 10.01 -6.90 9.20
CA THR A 26 9.06 -7.23 10.26
C THR A 26 7.88 -6.28 10.17
N LEU A 27 6.68 -6.84 10.10
CA LEU A 27 5.45 -6.07 10.08
C LEU A 27 4.82 -6.10 11.47
N HIS A 28 4.45 -4.92 11.97
CA HIS A 28 3.87 -4.78 13.29
C HIS A 28 2.41 -4.42 13.19
N ASN A 29 1.55 -5.23 13.80
CA ASN A 29 0.12 -4.99 13.92
C ASN A 29 -0.57 -4.82 12.57
N LEU A 30 -0.83 -5.94 11.91
CA LEU A 30 -1.65 -5.96 10.70
C LEU A 30 -3.07 -5.56 11.04
N PHE A 31 -3.71 -4.78 10.17
CA PHE A 31 -5.07 -4.32 10.41
C PHE A 31 -5.82 -4.09 9.10
N ASP A 32 -7.15 -4.09 9.21
CA ASP A 32 -8.05 -3.75 8.11
C ASP A 32 -9.12 -2.74 8.54
N ARG A 33 -9.00 -2.24 9.77
CA ARG A 33 -9.92 -1.26 10.35
C ARG A 33 -9.13 -0.31 11.23
N MET A 34 -9.42 0.98 11.11
CA MET A 34 -8.81 1.96 12.00
C MET A 34 -9.83 2.99 12.46
N VAL A 35 -9.59 3.52 13.65
CA VAL A 35 -10.39 4.58 14.24
C VAL A 35 -9.51 5.82 14.31
N LEU A 36 -9.91 6.88 13.64
CA LEU A 36 -9.12 8.10 13.59
C LEU A 36 -9.65 9.12 14.59
N PRO A 37 -8.74 9.91 15.19
CA PRO A 37 -9.17 11.03 16.02
C PRO A 37 -9.88 12.07 15.15
N ARG A 38 -10.86 12.76 15.72
CA ARG A 38 -11.58 13.81 15.01
C ARG A 38 -10.72 15.03 14.72
N ASN A 39 -9.68 15.23 15.52
CA ASN A 39 -8.79 16.35 15.35
C ASN A 39 -7.90 16.12 14.10
N PRO A 40 -8.09 16.90 13.02
CA PRO A 40 -7.34 16.68 11.79
C PRO A 40 -5.85 16.99 11.91
N GLU A 41 -5.42 17.62 13.00
CA GLU A 41 -4.01 17.87 13.24
C GLU A 41 -3.27 16.66 13.79
N LYS A 42 -4.00 15.69 14.34
CA LYS A 42 -3.41 14.45 14.84
C LYS A 42 -3.36 13.42 13.74
N THR A 43 -2.28 13.44 12.98
CA THR A 43 -2.06 12.44 11.93
C THR A 43 -0.91 11.53 12.32
N GLU A 44 -1.01 10.29 11.87
CA GLU A 44 0.01 9.26 12.07
C GLU A 44 0.38 8.67 10.72
N LEU A 45 1.39 7.83 10.72
CA LEU A 45 1.75 7.05 9.54
C LEU A 45 1.26 5.63 9.70
N ILE A 46 0.72 5.10 8.62
CA ILE A 46 0.48 3.67 8.47
C ILE A 46 1.26 3.21 7.26
N PHE A 47 1.43 1.91 7.10
CA PHE A 47 2.30 1.39 6.07
C PHE A 47 1.60 0.31 5.26
N THR A 48 1.87 0.31 3.97
CA THR A 48 1.51 -0.79 3.09
C THR A 48 2.79 -1.52 2.71
N TYR A 49 2.76 -2.84 2.82
CA TYR A 49 3.86 -3.72 2.48
C TYR A 49 3.49 -4.57 1.28
N TYR A 50 4.40 -4.72 0.35
CA TYR A 50 4.21 -5.67 -0.73
C TYR A 50 5.45 -6.53 -0.91
N LYS A 51 5.21 -7.74 -1.41
CA LYS A 51 6.26 -8.63 -1.86
C LYS A 51 5.82 -9.27 -3.17
N ILE A 52 6.69 -9.20 -4.15
CA ILE A 52 6.42 -9.73 -5.50
C ILE A 52 7.64 -10.49 -5.99
N VAL A 53 7.43 -11.27 -7.04
CA VAL A 53 8.53 -11.79 -7.86
C VAL A 53 8.44 -11.08 -9.20
N ALA A 54 9.45 -10.28 -9.52
CA ALA A 54 9.50 -9.59 -10.81
C ALA A 54 10.19 -10.49 -11.84
N GLU A 55 9.48 -10.79 -12.91
CA GLU A 55 10.02 -11.60 -14.00
C GLU A 55 10.65 -10.73 -15.10
N ALA A 56 10.33 -9.43 -15.09
CA ALA A 56 10.88 -8.44 -16.01
C ALA A 56 10.80 -7.06 -15.35
N PRO A 57 11.58 -6.08 -15.81
CA PRO A 57 11.46 -4.73 -15.26
C PRO A 57 10.04 -4.17 -15.43
N CYS A 58 9.55 -3.54 -14.38
CA CYS A 58 8.19 -2.99 -14.33
C CYS A 58 8.13 -1.88 -13.27
N THR A 59 6.97 -1.25 -13.13
CA THR A 59 6.71 -0.32 -12.04
C THR A 59 5.54 -0.86 -11.25
N VAL A 60 5.69 -0.93 -9.94
CA VAL A 60 4.56 -1.23 -9.06
C VAL A 60 4.08 0.06 -8.40
N ALA A 61 2.77 0.19 -8.29
CA ALA A 61 2.13 1.39 -7.78
C ALA A 61 1.03 1.05 -6.80
N LEU A 62 0.84 1.92 -5.83
CA LEU A 62 -0.28 1.85 -4.89
C LEU A 62 -1.33 2.87 -5.31
N THR A 63 -2.57 2.43 -5.38
CA THR A 63 -3.72 3.29 -5.61
C THR A 63 -4.66 3.18 -4.42
N VAL A 64 -5.06 4.32 -3.88
CA VAL A 64 -6.02 4.39 -2.77
C VAL A 64 -7.33 4.92 -3.32
N ILE A 65 -8.40 4.15 -3.12
CA ILE A 65 -9.73 4.49 -3.62
C ILE A 65 -10.63 4.77 -2.42
N ASP A 66 -11.29 5.93 -2.43
CA ASP A 66 -12.10 6.37 -1.31
C ASP A 66 -13.50 5.73 -1.31
N PRO A 67 -14.32 5.97 -0.27
CA PRO A 67 -15.66 5.38 -0.22
C PRO A 67 -16.59 5.79 -1.36
N GLN A 68 -16.28 6.88 -2.06
CA GLN A 68 -17.07 7.33 -3.21
C GLN A 68 -16.47 6.88 -4.54
N GLN A 69 -15.54 5.92 -4.51
CA GLN A 69 -14.91 5.31 -5.68
C GLN A 69 -13.99 6.28 -6.44
N ARG A 70 -13.45 7.29 -5.76
CA ARG A 70 -12.48 8.22 -6.35
C ARG A 70 -11.06 7.81 -5.96
N GLU A 71 -10.14 7.91 -6.90
CA GLU A 71 -8.73 7.68 -6.61
C GLU A 71 -8.16 8.90 -5.90
N LEU A 72 -7.53 8.66 -4.75
CA LEU A 72 -6.90 9.74 -4.00
C LEU A 72 -5.55 10.09 -4.60
N PRO A 73 -5.18 11.38 -4.59
CA PRO A 73 -3.89 11.79 -5.15
C PRO A 73 -2.74 11.25 -4.30
N GLY A 74 -1.69 10.83 -4.96
CA GLY A 74 -0.48 10.36 -4.32
C GLY A 74 0.47 9.79 -5.36
N ASN A 75 1.74 9.73 -5.01
CA ASN A 75 2.75 9.22 -5.91
C ASN A 75 3.49 8.06 -5.24
N TRP A 76 2.78 6.97 -5.08
CA TRP A 76 3.32 5.75 -4.49
C TRP A 76 3.71 4.79 -5.62
N ARG A 77 4.93 4.95 -6.13
CA ARG A 77 5.45 4.14 -7.24
C ARG A 77 6.86 3.70 -6.95
N HIS A 78 7.14 2.45 -7.27
CA HIS A 78 8.48 1.91 -7.20
C HIS A 78 8.85 1.32 -8.55
N PRO A 79 9.78 1.92 -9.29
CA PRO A 79 10.31 1.29 -10.49
C PRO A 79 11.17 0.09 -10.09
N ILE A 80 10.89 -1.04 -10.71
CA ILE A 80 11.59 -2.29 -10.44
C ILE A 80 12.47 -2.58 -11.65
N LYS A 81 13.77 -2.51 -11.45
CA LYS A 81 14.74 -2.68 -12.54
C LYS A 81 15.39 -4.04 -12.54
N GLN A 82 15.31 -4.76 -11.42
CA GLN A 82 15.91 -6.08 -11.27
C GLN A 82 14.83 -7.13 -11.26
N THR A 83 15.18 -8.35 -11.69
CA THR A 83 14.28 -9.49 -11.60
C THR A 83 14.51 -10.23 -10.29
N GLY A 84 13.52 -11.04 -9.90
CA GLY A 84 13.58 -11.85 -8.70
C GLY A 84 12.67 -11.33 -7.60
N PRO A 85 12.87 -11.80 -6.36
CA PRO A 85 12.03 -11.37 -5.24
C PRO A 85 12.31 -9.91 -4.87
N ILE A 86 11.25 -9.12 -4.81
CA ILE A 86 11.30 -7.69 -4.49
C ILE A 86 10.27 -7.43 -3.40
N GLN A 87 10.64 -6.63 -2.42
CA GLN A 87 9.69 -6.16 -1.42
C GLN A 87 9.83 -4.66 -1.22
N GLY A 88 8.75 -4.02 -0.80
CA GLY A 88 8.76 -2.61 -0.57
C GLY A 88 7.66 -2.17 0.38
N VAL A 89 7.76 -0.93 0.82
CA VAL A 89 6.85 -0.34 1.79
C VAL A 89 6.57 1.09 1.36
N TRP A 90 5.30 1.49 1.46
CA TRP A 90 4.91 2.89 1.34
C TRP A 90 4.32 3.36 2.65
N ALA A 91 4.70 4.56 3.07
CA ALA A 91 4.11 5.20 4.23
C ALA A 91 2.94 6.06 3.78
N LEU A 92 1.82 5.96 4.48
CA LEU A 92 0.63 6.75 4.22
C LEU A 92 0.27 7.56 5.46
N HIS A 93 -0.03 8.83 5.28
CA HIS A 93 -0.56 9.65 6.37
C HIS A 93 -2.03 9.35 6.58
N THR A 94 -2.43 9.23 7.83
CA THR A 94 -3.84 8.99 8.16
C THR A 94 -4.73 10.15 7.74
N GLY A 95 -4.15 11.32 7.51
CA GLY A 95 -4.88 12.46 6.95
C GLY A 95 -5.49 12.24 5.56
N LEU A 96 -5.04 11.20 4.85
CA LEU A 96 -5.68 10.81 3.58
C LEU A 96 -7.08 10.29 3.78
N PHE A 97 -7.34 9.68 4.94
CA PHE A 97 -8.58 8.96 5.20
C PHE A 97 -9.54 9.81 6.01
N ARG A 98 -9.92 10.97 5.47
CA ARG A 98 -10.73 11.97 6.17
C ARG A 98 -12.20 11.61 6.29
N GLU A 99 -12.71 10.82 5.35
CA GLU A 99 -14.09 10.39 5.37
C GLU A 99 -14.18 9.02 6.01
N PRO A 100 -15.15 8.79 6.91
CA PRO A 100 -15.38 7.43 7.37
C PRO A 100 -15.96 6.58 6.23
N GLY A 101 -15.71 5.30 6.26
CA GLY A 101 -16.22 4.39 5.27
C GLY A 101 -15.20 3.36 4.84
N ARG A 102 -15.49 2.73 3.73
CA ARG A 102 -14.68 1.64 3.20
C ARG A 102 -13.79 2.16 2.09
N TYR A 103 -12.49 2.06 2.32
CA TYR A 103 -11.47 2.36 1.33
C TYR A 103 -10.98 1.06 0.70
N ARG A 104 -10.47 1.17 -0.52
CA ARG A 104 -9.81 0.06 -1.19
C ARG A 104 -8.41 0.51 -1.59
N LEU A 105 -7.42 -0.31 -1.26
CA LEU A 105 -6.04 -0.09 -1.64
C LEU A 105 -5.67 -1.16 -2.65
N GLU A 106 -5.12 -0.73 -3.79
CA GLU A 106 -4.76 -1.65 -4.87
C GLU A 106 -3.29 -1.55 -5.18
N LEU A 107 -2.65 -2.70 -5.27
CA LEU A 107 -1.30 -2.80 -5.80
C LEU A 107 -1.41 -3.08 -7.29
N ARG A 108 -0.84 -2.21 -8.09
CA ARG A 108 -0.93 -2.29 -9.54
C ARG A 108 0.46 -2.41 -10.16
N GLU A 109 0.53 -3.16 -11.25
CA GLU A 109 1.69 -3.18 -12.11
C GLU A 109 1.43 -2.23 -13.28
N GLU A 110 2.37 -1.30 -13.52
CA GLU A 110 2.31 -0.35 -14.62
C GLU A 110 3.38 -0.69 -15.64
N SER A 111 3.01 -0.65 -16.90
CA SER A 111 3.94 -0.86 -18.01
C SER A 111 3.66 0.20 -19.06
N GLU A 112 4.71 0.70 -19.68
CA GLU A 112 4.58 1.73 -20.71
C GLU A 112 3.69 1.27 -21.85
N GLY A 113 2.73 2.11 -22.23
CA GLY A 113 1.83 1.84 -23.33
C GLY A 113 0.70 0.85 -23.05
N LEU A 114 0.60 0.35 -21.82
CA LEU A 114 -0.44 -0.62 -21.44
C LEU A 114 -1.24 -0.08 -20.25
N GLU A 115 -2.46 -0.57 -20.12
CA GLU A 115 -3.27 -0.24 -18.96
C GLU A 115 -2.67 -0.89 -17.71
N PRO A 116 -2.77 -0.22 -16.55
CA PRO A 116 -2.31 -0.82 -15.30
C PRO A 116 -3.06 -2.11 -14.99
N HIS A 117 -2.34 -3.07 -14.47
CA HIS A 117 -2.87 -4.37 -14.11
C HIS A 117 -2.91 -4.48 -12.59
N THR A 118 -4.08 -4.79 -12.01
CA THR A 118 -4.21 -4.94 -10.56
C THR A 118 -3.66 -6.28 -10.13
N LEU A 119 -2.64 -6.24 -9.27
CA LEU A 119 -2.03 -7.45 -8.70
C LEU A 119 -2.76 -7.89 -7.43
N ALA A 120 -3.21 -6.94 -6.61
CA ALA A 120 -3.84 -7.23 -5.34
C ALA A 120 -4.72 -6.07 -4.92
N SER A 121 -5.68 -6.38 -4.06
CA SER A 121 -6.57 -5.38 -3.48
C SER A 121 -6.83 -5.74 -2.03
N THR A 122 -6.88 -4.73 -1.16
CA THR A 122 -7.25 -4.90 0.22
C THR A 122 -8.19 -3.78 0.65
N ARG A 123 -9.00 -4.06 1.67
CA ARG A 123 -9.95 -3.09 2.20
C ARG A 123 -9.42 -2.47 3.47
N LEU A 124 -9.77 -1.22 3.68
CA LEU A 124 -9.53 -0.55 4.94
C LEU A 124 -10.83 0.14 5.37
N ILE A 125 -11.34 -0.22 6.53
CA ILE A 125 -12.54 0.41 7.10
C ILE A 125 -12.07 1.50 8.05
N VAL A 126 -12.53 2.73 7.80
CA VAL A 126 -12.17 3.89 8.58
C VAL A 126 -13.39 4.36 9.36
N GLU A 127 -13.21 4.54 10.66
CA GLU A 127 -14.21 5.10 11.56
C GLU A 127 -13.63 6.33 12.22
N LEU A 128 -14.49 7.27 12.58
CA LEU A 128 -14.08 8.45 13.33
C LEU A 128 -14.35 8.24 14.80
N GLU A 129 -13.41 8.67 15.64
CA GLU A 129 -13.51 8.57 17.08
C GLU A 129 -14.66 9.40 17.62
N GLY A 130 -15.31 8.85 18.61
CA GLY A 130 -16.13 9.63 19.52
C GLY A 130 -17.41 10.15 18.95
N LYS A 131 -18.37 9.37 19.09
CA LYS A 131 -19.69 9.92 19.26
C LYS A 131 -20.13 9.75 20.68
#